data_14dda23a14b314e04bbbe7223815499e
#
_entry.id   14dda23a14b314e04bbbe7223815499e
#
_cell.length_a   1.000
_cell.length_b   1.000
_cell.length_c   1.000
_cell.angle_alpha   90.00
_cell.angle_beta   90.00
_cell.angle_gamma   90.00
#
_symmetry.space_group_name_H-M   'P 1'
#
loop_
_entity.id
_entity.type
_entity.pdbx_description
1 polymer ?
#
loop_
_entity_poly.entity_id
_entity_poly.type
_entity_poly.pdbx_seq_one_letter_code
_entity_poly.pdbx_strand_id
1 'polypeptide(L)'
;AYARAIDTTGKELWNLSLDQSAASIATAAAVDSVGDIWIAGATPMAMGLIPPSTATPLNPDNAVIPPSVFVGDLHAVTIWKISAAGSLIFTNTLPTSNVLFPTAINVDKTGASVVGILGSEKGSAAFLANADKAGVFGKLVQIGATSTTADAVIRHSDGSFTIAGSSSETLAGKKVAGVTDGVLIRISKALKIANVVRSSVAKGKRIWNSASSTLLLGGEVVAGGKTESAVTKFSSSFVPTWTYRFPSTGPAFTAGSTYVAFISTGPTPQLNWNPKVPTPLILSFDAKGAVVAADSAPVGQKEVLEVLVSKDLGVLVVTSSAETVSIFTLIPR
;
A
#
# COMPACT_ATOMS: atom_id res chain seq x y z
N ALA A 1 9.71 -12.65 -7.82
CA ALA A 1 9.32 -12.31 -6.43
C ALA A 1 9.72 -13.41 -5.46
N TYR A 2 9.97 -13.08 -4.22
CA TYR A 2 10.26 -14.06 -3.16
C TYR A 2 9.63 -13.60 -1.83
N ALA A 3 9.42 -14.58 -0.92
CA ALA A 3 9.00 -14.36 0.45
C ALA A 3 10.00 -15.00 1.41
N ARG A 4 10.24 -14.36 2.53
CA ARG A 4 11.15 -14.82 3.56
C ARG A 4 10.55 -14.61 4.94
N ALA A 5 10.57 -15.61 5.78
CA ALA A 5 10.22 -15.47 7.18
C ALA A 5 11.46 -15.51 8.07
N ILE A 6 11.48 -14.64 9.05
CA ILE A 6 12.51 -14.55 10.08
C ILE A 6 11.84 -14.59 11.46
N ASP A 7 12.52 -15.17 12.42
CA ASP A 7 12.07 -15.14 13.81
C ASP A 7 12.47 -13.81 14.50
N THR A 8 12.10 -13.67 15.76
CA THR A 8 12.39 -12.46 16.57
C THR A 8 13.87 -12.22 16.84
N THR A 9 14.73 -13.20 16.58
CA THR A 9 16.20 -13.08 16.68
C THR A 9 16.85 -12.71 15.37
N GLY A 10 16.08 -12.64 14.27
CA GLY A 10 16.56 -12.40 12.92
C GLY A 10 17.01 -13.68 12.18
N LYS A 11 16.82 -14.87 12.77
CA LYS A 11 17.12 -16.14 12.13
C LYS A 11 16.07 -16.46 11.07
N GLU A 12 16.53 -16.88 9.89
CA GLU A 12 15.63 -17.32 8.84
C GLU A 12 14.90 -18.61 9.24
N LEU A 13 13.58 -18.58 9.13
CA LEU A 13 12.71 -19.73 9.32
C LEU A 13 12.49 -20.47 8.01
N TRP A 14 12.22 -19.72 6.94
CA TRP A 14 12.09 -20.24 5.58
C TRP A 14 12.26 -19.12 4.55
N ASN A 15 12.58 -19.51 3.32
CA ASN A 15 12.69 -18.65 2.15
C ASN A 15 12.04 -19.35 0.96
N LEU A 16 11.20 -18.67 0.22
CA LEU A 16 10.42 -19.23 -0.88
C LEU A 16 10.48 -18.32 -2.10
N SER A 17 10.86 -18.86 -3.24
CA SER A 17 10.62 -18.22 -4.53
C SER A 17 9.13 -18.34 -4.88
N LEU A 18 8.46 -17.21 -5.13
CA LEU A 18 7.02 -17.17 -5.38
C LEU A 18 6.67 -17.58 -6.79
N ASP A 19 7.59 -17.40 -7.72
CA ASP A 19 7.47 -17.82 -9.11
C ASP A 19 8.85 -18.02 -9.74
N GLN A 20 8.86 -18.57 -10.96
CA GLN A 20 10.07 -18.77 -11.74
C GLN A 20 10.43 -17.54 -12.62
N SER A 21 9.58 -16.51 -12.65
CA SER A 21 9.80 -15.31 -13.44
C SER A 21 10.63 -14.29 -12.66
N ALA A 22 11.75 -13.89 -13.21
CA ALA A 22 12.59 -12.84 -12.64
C ALA A 22 11.93 -11.44 -12.68
N ALA A 23 10.84 -11.28 -13.41
CA ALA A 23 10.18 -10.00 -13.64
C ALA A 23 8.96 -9.75 -12.74
N SER A 24 8.52 -10.74 -11.95
CA SER A 24 7.42 -10.54 -11.01
C SER A 24 7.83 -9.71 -9.80
N ILE A 25 6.88 -8.97 -9.26
CA ILE A 25 7.07 -8.18 -8.04
C ILE A 25 6.03 -8.58 -6.98
N ALA A 26 6.44 -8.59 -5.72
CA ALA A 26 5.58 -8.69 -4.54
C ALA A 26 5.58 -7.32 -3.86
N THR A 27 4.41 -6.77 -3.56
CA THR A 27 4.29 -5.37 -3.12
C THR A 27 3.57 -5.21 -1.80
N ALA A 28 2.68 -6.15 -1.44
CA ALA A 28 1.92 -6.07 -0.20
C ALA A 28 1.63 -7.46 0.35
N ALA A 29 1.49 -7.57 1.67
CA ALA A 29 1.18 -8.83 2.34
C ALA A 29 0.16 -8.62 3.47
N ALA A 30 -0.62 -9.65 3.73
CA ALA A 30 -1.53 -9.73 4.87
C ALA A 30 -1.60 -11.16 5.39
N VAL A 31 -1.92 -11.32 6.67
CA VAL A 31 -2.08 -12.64 7.31
C VAL A 31 -3.55 -12.88 7.60
N ASP A 32 -4.05 -14.05 7.26
CA ASP A 32 -5.42 -14.42 7.58
C ASP A 32 -5.59 -14.96 9.01
N SER A 33 -6.81 -15.27 9.41
CA SER A 33 -7.13 -15.69 10.77
C SER A 33 -6.56 -17.06 11.17
N VAL A 34 -6.09 -17.85 10.20
CA VAL A 34 -5.46 -19.17 10.46
C VAL A 34 -3.93 -19.09 10.41
N GLY A 35 -3.37 -17.91 10.14
CA GLY A 35 -1.95 -17.67 10.08
C GLY A 35 -1.33 -17.85 8.70
N ASP A 36 -2.11 -18.11 7.66
CA ASP A 36 -1.61 -18.15 6.30
C ASP A 36 -1.32 -16.74 5.76
N ILE A 37 -0.27 -16.62 4.98
CA ILE A 37 0.22 -15.35 4.45
C ILE A 37 -0.28 -15.20 3.01
N TRP A 38 -0.96 -14.09 2.74
CA TRP A 38 -1.39 -13.69 1.41
C TRP A 38 -0.50 -12.57 0.93
N ILE A 39 0.08 -12.74 -0.24
CA ILE A 39 0.96 -11.74 -0.86
C ILE A 39 0.30 -11.28 -2.15
N ALA A 40 0.20 -9.98 -2.34
CA ALA A 40 -0.21 -9.36 -3.60
C ALA A 40 1.01 -8.86 -4.35
N GLY A 41 0.92 -8.92 -5.66
CA GLY A 41 1.94 -8.41 -6.54
C GLY A 41 1.48 -8.39 -7.99
N ALA A 42 2.42 -8.18 -8.88
CA ALA A 42 2.17 -8.20 -10.33
C ALA A 42 3.16 -9.11 -11.04
N THR A 43 2.65 -9.78 -12.06
CA THR A 43 3.44 -10.66 -12.92
C THR A 43 3.31 -10.25 -14.38
N PRO A 44 4.32 -10.52 -15.21
CA PRO A 44 4.17 -10.41 -16.65
C PRO A 44 3.10 -11.38 -17.15
N MET A 45 2.29 -10.94 -18.11
CA MET A 45 1.53 -11.90 -18.90
C MET A 45 2.48 -12.63 -19.84
N ALA A 46 2.26 -13.93 -20.02
CA ALA A 46 2.82 -14.64 -21.14
C ALA A 46 2.23 -14.04 -22.43
N MET A 47 2.89 -13.04 -22.97
CA MET A 47 2.63 -12.60 -24.35
C MET A 47 2.96 -13.79 -25.22
N GLY A 48 2.01 -14.22 -26.07
CA GLY A 48 2.26 -15.27 -27.04
C GLY A 48 3.59 -15.02 -27.74
N LEU A 49 4.38 -16.05 -27.98
CA LEU A 49 5.66 -15.95 -28.65
C LEU A 49 5.53 -15.01 -29.84
N ILE A 50 6.18 -13.86 -29.80
CA ILE A 50 6.32 -13.02 -30.98
C ILE A 50 7.10 -13.92 -31.96
N PRO A 51 6.53 -14.26 -33.11
CA PRO A 51 7.25 -15.06 -34.09
C PRO A 51 8.60 -14.39 -34.33
N PRO A 52 9.71 -15.12 -34.36
CA PRO A 52 10.99 -14.51 -34.66
C PRO A 52 10.84 -13.70 -35.93
N SER A 53 11.26 -12.44 -35.92
CA SER A 53 11.25 -11.57 -37.07
C SER A 53 11.98 -12.31 -38.22
N THR A 54 11.31 -12.58 -39.31
CA THR A 54 11.93 -13.13 -40.51
C THR A 54 12.71 -12.09 -41.31
N ALA A 55 12.75 -10.84 -40.82
CA ALA A 55 13.59 -9.79 -41.39
C ALA A 55 15.05 -10.13 -41.11
N THR A 56 15.84 -10.31 -42.15
CA THR A 56 17.31 -10.41 -42.06
C THR A 56 17.83 -9.15 -41.42
N PRO A 57 18.54 -9.23 -40.28
CA PRO A 57 19.12 -8.03 -39.64
C PRO A 57 20.06 -7.38 -40.63
N LEU A 58 19.87 -6.09 -40.91
CA LEU A 58 20.83 -5.25 -41.60
C LEU A 58 22.00 -4.97 -40.65
N ASN A 59 22.74 -6.01 -40.30
CA ASN A 59 23.94 -5.90 -39.49
C ASN A 59 25.16 -6.23 -40.34
N PRO A 60 25.99 -5.25 -40.71
CA PRO A 60 27.16 -5.46 -41.57
C PRO A 60 28.16 -6.47 -41.01
N ASP A 61 28.15 -6.71 -39.72
CA ASP A 61 29.13 -7.57 -39.03
C ASP A 61 28.65 -9.03 -38.88
N ASN A 62 27.51 -9.42 -39.42
CA ASN A 62 26.91 -10.76 -39.25
C ASN A 62 26.80 -11.26 -37.78
N ALA A 63 26.84 -10.33 -36.81
CA ALA A 63 26.65 -10.67 -35.41
C ALA A 63 25.19 -11.06 -35.19
N VAL A 64 24.92 -12.30 -34.86
CA VAL A 64 23.64 -12.78 -34.39
C VAL A 64 23.43 -12.17 -32.99
N ILE A 65 22.65 -11.10 -32.91
CA ILE A 65 22.14 -10.60 -31.64
C ILE A 65 21.11 -11.64 -31.20
N PRO A 66 21.34 -12.40 -30.12
CA PRO A 66 20.30 -13.29 -29.61
C PRO A 66 19.06 -12.44 -29.32
N PRO A 67 17.85 -12.92 -29.67
CA PRO A 67 16.63 -12.19 -29.37
C PRO A 67 16.63 -11.91 -27.86
N SER A 68 16.56 -10.65 -27.48
CA SER A 68 16.35 -10.28 -26.08
C SER A 68 15.08 -10.97 -25.63
N VAL A 69 15.16 -11.74 -24.55
CA VAL A 69 13.96 -12.30 -23.92
C VAL A 69 13.10 -11.10 -23.55
N PHE A 70 12.01 -10.89 -24.27
CA PHE A 70 11.07 -9.83 -23.96
C PHE A 70 10.43 -10.19 -22.64
N VAL A 71 10.84 -9.51 -21.60
CA VAL A 71 10.17 -9.56 -20.31
C VAL A 71 8.92 -8.70 -20.45
N GLY A 72 7.76 -9.34 -20.54
CA GLY A 72 6.48 -8.65 -20.68
C GLY A 72 6.26 -7.70 -19.50
N ASP A 73 5.58 -6.57 -19.78
CA ASP A 73 5.15 -5.64 -18.74
C ASP A 73 4.24 -6.32 -17.72
N LEU A 74 4.16 -5.77 -16.51
CA LEU A 74 3.37 -6.29 -15.40
C LEU A 74 1.87 -6.08 -15.66
N HIS A 75 1.23 -7.02 -16.35
CA HIS A 75 -0.16 -6.97 -16.80
C HIS A 75 -1.11 -7.88 -16.00
N ALA A 76 -0.66 -8.55 -14.94
CA ALA A 76 -1.52 -9.39 -14.15
C ALA A 76 -1.41 -9.09 -12.66
N VAL A 77 -2.54 -8.84 -11.99
CA VAL A 77 -2.61 -8.90 -10.53
C VAL A 77 -2.38 -10.34 -10.12
N THR A 78 -1.43 -10.59 -9.23
CA THR A 78 -1.14 -11.93 -8.75
C THR A 78 -1.25 -11.98 -7.24
N ILE A 79 -1.85 -13.04 -6.74
CA ILE A 79 -1.83 -13.38 -5.33
C ILE A 79 -1.18 -14.75 -5.14
N TRP A 80 -0.31 -14.82 -4.15
CA TRP A 80 0.30 -16.04 -3.63
C TRP A 80 -0.23 -16.26 -2.22
N LYS A 81 -0.65 -17.47 -1.91
CA LYS A 81 -0.97 -17.87 -0.56
C LYS A 81 0.04 -18.87 -0.06
N ILE A 82 0.63 -18.59 1.10
CA ILE A 82 1.69 -19.39 1.73
C ILE A 82 1.21 -19.78 3.12
N SER A 83 1.40 -21.03 3.50
CA SER A 83 1.15 -21.48 4.86
C SER A 83 2.11 -20.82 5.86
N ALA A 84 1.75 -20.79 7.13
CA ALA A 84 2.65 -20.33 8.20
C ALA A 84 3.99 -21.11 8.22
N ALA A 85 4.00 -22.35 7.72
CA ALA A 85 5.19 -23.19 7.62
C ALA A 85 6.06 -22.93 6.36
N GLY A 86 5.70 -21.95 5.52
CA GLY A 86 6.46 -21.58 4.33
C GLY A 86 6.15 -22.40 3.06
N SER A 87 5.05 -23.14 3.03
CA SER A 87 4.65 -23.89 1.83
C SER A 87 3.68 -23.09 0.97
N LEU A 88 3.94 -22.97 -0.32
CA LEU A 88 3.03 -22.35 -1.28
C LEU A 88 1.74 -23.17 -1.38
N ILE A 89 0.61 -22.54 -1.09
CA ILE A 89 -0.72 -23.17 -1.15
C ILE A 89 -1.31 -23.00 -2.55
N PHE A 90 -1.28 -21.77 -3.07
CA PHE A 90 -1.68 -21.48 -4.46
C PHE A 90 -1.03 -20.21 -4.99
N THR A 91 -1.06 -20.09 -6.31
CA THR A 91 -0.79 -18.84 -7.06
C THR A 91 -1.94 -18.63 -8.03
N ASN A 92 -2.58 -17.47 -7.95
CA ASN A 92 -3.66 -17.10 -8.86
C ASN A 92 -3.43 -15.72 -9.45
N THR A 93 -3.77 -15.55 -10.72
CA THR A 93 -3.56 -14.32 -11.50
C THR A 93 -4.85 -13.82 -12.10
N LEU A 94 -4.98 -12.49 -12.17
CA LEU A 94 -6.04 -11.79 -12.92
C LEU A 94 -5.37 -10.95 -14.00
N PRO A 95 -5.40 -11.40 -15.28
CA PRO A 95 -4.87 -10.65 -16.41
C PRO A 95 -5.61 -9.33 -16.64
N THR A 96 -4.88 -8.32 -17.08
CA THR A 96 -5.41 -7.01 -17.47
C THR A 96 -4.81 -6.55 -18.79
N SER A 97 -5.50 -5.65 -19.50
CA SER A 97 -4.99 -5.05 -20.73
C SER A 97 -3.92 -3.97 -20.48
N ASN A 98 -3.79 -3.52 -19.24
CA ASN A 98 -2.94 -2.38 -18.86
C ASN A 98 -1.90 -2.80 -17.82
N VAL A 99 -0.76 -2.14 -17.82
CA VAL A 99 0.24 -2.27 -16.76
C VAL A 99 -0.38 -1.87 -15.43
N LEU A 100 -0.08 -2.60 -14.37
CA LEU A 100 -0.60 -2.34 -13.05
C LEU A 100 0.46 -2.51 -11.96
N PHE A 101 0.19 -1.84 -10.83
CA PHE A 101 1.01 -1.91 -9.63
C PHE A 101 0.10 -2.05 -8.40
N PRO A 102 0.01 -3.24 -7.78
CA PRO A 102 -0.67 -3.40 -6.50
C PRO A 102 0.03 -2.61 -5.40
N THR A 103 -0.72 -1.99 -4.51
CA THR A 103 -0.19 -1.18 -3.41
C THR A 103 -0.56 -1.73 -2.04
N ALA A 104 -1.74 -2.35 -1.93
CA ALA A 104 -2.21 -2.91 -0.67
C ALA A 104 -3.09 -4.15 -0.86
N ILE A 105 -3.09 -5.00 0.15
CA ILE A 105 -3.96 -6.16 0.28
C ILE A 105 -4.63 -6.17 1.66
N ASN A 106 -5.88 -6.57 1.71
CA ASN A 106 -6.60 -6.85 2.95
C ASN A 106 -7.31 -8.20 2.84
N VAL A 107 -7.27 -8.99 3.91
CA VAL A 107 -7.77 -10.37 3.93
C VAL A 107 -8.75 -10.55 5.07
N ASP A 108 -9.84 -11.28 4.82
CA ASP A 108 -10.77 -11.75 5.83
C ASP A 108 -11.16 -13.22 5.56
N LYS A 109 -12.10 -13.75 6.34
CA LYS A 109 -12.61 -15.12 6.19
C LYS A 109 -13.26 -15.44 4.83
N THR A 110 -13.55 -14.43 4.00
CA THR A 110 -14.20 -14.58 2.69
C THR A 110 -13.22 -14.51 1.53
N GLY A 111 -11.96 -14.09 1.77
CA GLY A 111 -10.90 -14.00 0.78
C GLY A 111 -10.08 -12.72 0.89
N ALA A 112 -9.51 -12.26 -0.22
CA ALA A 112 -8.61 -11.13 -0.29
C ALA A 112 -9.17 -10.00 -1.17
N SER A 113 -8.77 -8.77 -0.89
CA SER A 113 -8.95 -7.62 -1.76
C SER A 113 -7.62 -6.94 -1.99
N VAL A 114 -7.28 -6.74 -3.25
CA VAL A 114 -6.06 -6.05 -3.70
C VAL A 114 -6.47 -4.73 -4.35
N VAL A 115 -5.80 -3.67 -3.97
CA VAL A 115 -5.92 -2.35 -4.62
C VAL A 115 -4.58 -1.89 -5.13
N GLY A 116 -4.61 -0.90 -6.03
CA GLY A 116 -3.39 -0.33 -6.57
C GLY A 116 -3.66 0.63 -7.71
N ILE A 117 -2.66 0.78 -8.56
CA ILE A 117 -2.65 1.69 -9.69
C ILE A 117 -2.72 0.87 -10.98
N LEU A 118 -3.59 1.28 -11.88
CA LEU A 118 -3.75 0.75 -13.23
C LEU A 118 -3.34 1.84 -14.22
N GLY A 119 -2.30 1.60 -14.99
CA GLY A 119 -1.85 2.52 -16.04
C GLY A 119 -2.88 2.61 -17.19
N SER A 120 -2.94 3.74 -17.86
CA SER A 120 -3.75 3.96 -19.04
C SER A 120 -3.06 4.96 -19.97
N GLU A 121 -3.53 5.06 -21.22
CA GLU A 121 -3.02 6.07 -22.16
C GLU A 121 -3.21 7.52 -21.68
N LYS A 122 -4.16 7.74 -20.79
CA LYS A 122 -4.51 9.07 -20.26
C LYS A 122 -3.93 9.36 -18.87
N GLY A 123 -3.14 8.44 -18.30
CA GLY A 123 -2.57 8.57 -16.97
C GLY A 123 -2.76 7.32 -16.12
N SER A 124 -3.29 7.44 -14.90
CA SER A 124 -3.50 6.31 -14.00
C SER A 124 -4.89 6.31 -13.37
N ALA A 125 -5.47 5.14 -13.26
CA ALA A 125 -6.66 4.88 -12.48
C ALA A 125 -6.29 4.03 -11.25
N ALA A 126 -7.09 4.07 -10.19
CA ALA A 126 -7.03 3.05 -9.16
C ALA A 126 -7.81 1.81 -9.59
N PHE A 127 -7.47 0.67 -8.98
CA PHE A 127 -8.24 -0.56 -9.16
C PHE A 127 -8.56 -1.24 -7.82
N LEU A 128 -9.61 -2.06 -7.84
CA LEU A 128 -9.95 -3.03 -6.80
C LEU A 128 -10.13 -4.39 -7.47
N ALA A 129 -9.38 -5.39 -7.04
CA ALA A 129 -9.53 -6.79 -7.43
C ALA A 129 -9.85 -7.62 -6.17
N ASN A 130 -10.94 -8.38 -6.22
CA ASN A 130 -11.36 -9.24 -5.13
C ASN A 130 -11.14 -10.69 -5.52
N ALA A 131 -10.59 -11.48 -4.60
CA ALA A 131 -10.49 -12.92 -4.71
C ALA A 131 -11.24 -13.58 -3.56
N ASP A 132 -11.83 -14.72 -3.81
CA ASP A 132 -12.49 -15.55 -2.79
C ASP A 132 -11.45 -16.27 -1.90
N LYS A 133 -11.91 -17.08 -0.96
CA LYS A 133 -11.02 -17.86 -0.07
C LYS A 133 -10.13 -18.88 -0.78
N ALA A 134 -10.50 -19.30 -1.99
CA ALA A 134 -9.69 -20.17 -2.85
C ALA A 134 -8.73 -19.36 -3.76
N GLY A 135 -8.73 -18.05 -3.63
CA GLY A 135 -7.90 -17.14 -4.42
C GLY A 135 -8.45 -16.87 -5.81
N VAL A 136 -9.65 -17.29 -6.13
CA VAL A 136 -10.25 -17.07 -7.45
C VAL A 136 -10.71 -15.63 -7.56
N PHE A 137 -10.15 -14.90 -8.50
CA PHE A 137 -10.49 -13.50 -8.74
C PHE A 137 -11.85 -13.35 -9.40
N GLY A 138 -12.60 -12.37 -8.91
CA GLY A 138 -13.75 -11.80 -9.61
C GLY A 138 -13.36 -10.72 -10.63
N LYS A 139 -14.33 -9.92 -11.03
CA LYS A 139 -14.11 -8.80 -11.96
C LYS A 139 -13.30 -7.69 -11.29
N LEU A 140 -12.30 -7.17 -12.01
CA LEU A 140 -11.58 -5.95 -11.61
C LEU A 140 -12.50 -4.73 -11.72
N VAL A 141 -12.45 -3.87 -10.71
CA VAL A 141 -13.15 -2.58 -10.67
C VAL A 141 -12.15 -1.46 -10.86
N GLN A 142 -12.30 -0.69 -11.91
CA GLN A 142 -11.51 0.53 -12.14
C GLN A 142 -12.18 1.72 -11.44
N ILE A 143 -11.38 2.58 -10.82
CA ILE A 143 -11.81 3.77 -10.08
C ILE A 143 -11.03 4.97 -10.62
N GLY A 144 -11.74 5.94 -11.20
CA GLY A 144 -11.10 7.04 -11.92
C GLY A 144 -10.59 6.60 -13.29
N ALA A 145 -9.85 7.49 -13.96
CA ALA A 145 -9.36 7.27 -15.31
C ALA A 145 -8.00 7.92 -15.63
N THR A 146 -7.66 9.02 -14.94
CA THR A 146 -6.53 9.87 -15.37
C THR A 146 -5.53 10.17 -14.26
N SER A 147 -5.97 10.23 -13.00
CA SER A 147 -5.09 10.60 -11.88
C SER A 147 -5.71 10.20 -10.54
N THR A 148 -5.88 8.91 -10.34
CA THR A 148 -6.39 8.34 -9.08
C THR A 148 -5.49 7.18 -8.64
N THR A 149 -5.14 7.14 -7.35
CA THR A 149 -4.43 6.04 -6.70
C THR A 149 -5.30 5.41 -5.61
N ALA A 150 -5.04 4.16 -5.31
CA ALA A 150 -5.58 3.47 -4.13
C ALA A 150 -4.38 2.88 -3.37
N ASP A 151 -4.24 3.26 -2.11
CA ASP A 151 -3.05 2.95 -1.31
C ASP A 151 -3.41 2.15 -0.04
N ALA A 152 -4.70 2.03 0.27
CA ALA A 152 -5.20 1.15 1.33
C ALA A 152 -6.60 0.64 1.02
N VAL A 153 -6.93 -0.55 1.50
CA VAL A 153 -8.25 -1.17 1.37
C VAL A 153 -8.69 -1.78 2.70
N ILE A 154 -9.97 -1.61 3.02
CA ILE A 154 -10.63 -2.20 4.19
C ILE A 154 -11.82 -3.00 3.68
N ARG A 155 -11.87 -4.27 4.05
CA ARG A 155 -13.04 -5.14 3.82
C ARG A 155 -14.00 -5.01 4.99
N HIS A 156 -15.30 -4.93 4.70
CA HIS A 156 -16.33 -4.87 5.71
C HIS A 156 -17.15 -6.17 5.75
N SER A 157 -17.69 -6.49 6.92
CA SER A 157 -18.46 -7.72 7.13
C SER A 157 -19.74 -7.80 6.30
N ASP A 158 -20.26 -6.66 5.82
CA ASP A 158 -21.41 -6.56 4.92
C ASP A 158 -21.06 -6.82 3.45
N GLY A 159 -19.78 -7.08 3.14
CA GLY A 159 -19.26 -7.29 1.81
C GLY A 159 -18.98 -5.99 1.04
N SER A 160 -19.05 -4.83 1.67
CA SER A 160 -18.60 -3.56 1.12
C SER A 160 -17.12 -3.34 1.39
N PHE A 161 -16.54 -2.32 0.72
CA PHE A 161 -15.12 -1.98 0.85
C PHE A 161 -14.97 -0.47 1.11
N THR A 162 -13.94 -0.11 1.84
CA THR A 162 -13.44 1.25 1.91
C THR A 162 -12.03 1.30 1.30
N ILE A 163 -11.82 2.21 0.38
CA ILE A 163 -10.53 2.45 -0.26
C ILE A 163 -10.06 3.85 0.13
N ALA A 164 -8.82 3.96 0.55
CA ALA A 164 -8.14 5.22 0.77
C ALA A 164 -7.02 5.39 -0.27
N GLY A 165 -6.82 6.63 -0.73
CA GLY A 165 -5.81 6.96 -1.72
C GLY A 165 -5.85 8.44 -2.06
N SER A 166 -5.53 8.82 -3.30
CA SER A 166 -5.55 10.20 -3.74
C SER A 166 -6.09 10.36 -5.16
N SER A 167 -6.58 11.57 -5.47
CA SER A 167 -7.11 11.85 -6.81
C SER A 167 -7.02 13.33 -7.16
N SER A 168 -6.60 13.61 -8.40
CA SER A 168 -6.63 14.94 -9.01
C SER A 168 -7.73 15.09 -10.05
N GLU A 169 -8.62 14.10 -10.19
CA GLU A 169 -9.75 14.12 -11.11
C GLU A 169 -11.10 14.12 -10.39
N THR A 170 -12.18 14.41 -11.10
CA THR A 170 -13.55 14.30 -10.57
C THR A 170 -13.94 12.85 -10.40
N LEU A 171 -14.31 12.43 -9.18
CA LEU A 171 -14.78 11.09 -8.86
C LEU A 171 -16.23 11.12 -8.40
N ALA A 172 -17.10 10.34 -9.06
CA ALA A 172 -18.53 10.26 -8.74
C ALA A 172 -19.19 11.67 -8.54
N GLY A 173 -18.87 12.61 -9.42
CA GLY A 173 -19.37 13.99 -9.37
C GLY A 173 -18.71 14.90 -8.31
N LYS A 174 -17.80 14.38 -7.48
CA LYS A 174 -17.05 15.18 -6.50
C LYS A 174 -15.79 15.75 -7.16
N LYS A 175 -15.75 17.07 -7.32
CA LYS A 175 -14.62 17.78 -7.92
C LYS A 175 -13.43 17.85 -6.95
N VAL A 176 -12.21 17.93 -7.49
CA VAL A 176 -11.00 18.25 -6.74
C VAL A 176 -11.05 19.69 -6.24
N ALA A 177 -10.55 19.94 -5.04
CA ALA A 177 -10.49 21.29 -4.44
C ALA A 177 -9.04 21.74 -4.19
N GLY A 178 -8.10 20.82 -3.97
CA GLY A 178 -6.65 21.10 -3.94
C GLY A 178 -6.00 20.89 -5.32
N VAL A 179 -4.71 20.61 -5.32
CA VAL A 179 -3.97 20.10 -6.49
C VAL A 179 -4.22 18.60 -6.61
N THR A 180 -4.15 17.90 -5.49
CA THR A 180 -4.51 16.49 -5.32
C THR A 180 -5.22 16.37 -3.98
N ASP A 181 -6.36 15.72 -3.96
CA ASP A 181 -7.11 15.48 -2.73
C ASP A 181 -6.92 14.03 -2.27
N GLY A 182 -6.78 13.83 -0.99
CA GLY A 182 -6.95 12.52 -0.38
C GLY A 182 -8.40 12.08 -0.53
N VAL A 183 -8.61 10.84 -0.97
CA VAL A 183 -9.95 10.30 -1.19
C VAL A 183 -10.23 9.11 -0.29
N LEU A 184 -11.46 9.07 0.22
CA LEU A 184 -12.02 7.94 0.94
C LEU A 184 -13.26 7.49 0.16
N ILE A 185 -13.21 6.25 -0.37
CA ILE A 185 -14.21 5.76 -1.33
C ILE A 185 -14.89 4.54 -0.73
N ARG A 186 -16.22 4.57 -0.62
CA ARG A 186 -17.03 3.40 -0.28
C ARG A 186 -17.42 2.68 -1.57
N ILE A 187 -17.06 1.42 -1.67
CA ILE A 187 -17.51 0.51 -2.73
C ILE A 187 -18.56 -0.44 -2.12
N SER A 188 -19.73 -0.50 -2.73
CA SER A 188 -20.80 -1.39 -2.29
C SER A 188 -20.47 -2.86 -2.58
N LYS A 189 -21.19 -3.79 -1.97
CA LYS A 189 -21.14 -5.22 -2.28
C LYS A 189 -21.36 -5.53 -3.77
N ALA A 190 -22.13 -4.67 -4.47
CA ALA A 190 -22.35 -4.79 -5.92
C ALA A 190 -21.19 -4.18 -6.75
N LEU A 191 -20.05 -3.88 -6.14
CA LEU A 191 -18.84 -3.32 -6.75
C LEU A 191 -19.08 -1.96 -7.45
N LYS A 192 -19.98 -1.16 -6.90
CA LYS A 192 -20.25 0.21 -7.38
C LYS A 192 -19.78 1.23 -6.35
N ILE A 193 -19.29 2.39 -6.82
CA ILE A 193 -18.99 3.51 -5.93
C ILE A 193 -20.28 3.97 -5.27
N ALA A 194 -20.34 3.86 -3.95
CA ALA A 194 -21.48 4.27 -3.14
C ALA A 194 -21.29 5.67 -2.54
N ASN A 195 -20.07 6.04 -2.19
CA ASN A 195 -19.74 7.35 -1.63
C ASN A 195 -18.27 7.70 -1.92
N VAL A 196 -17.99 9.00 -2.04
CA VAL A 196 -16.64 9.58 -2.13
C VAL A 196 -16.57 10.78 -1.21
N VAL A 197 -15.60 10.77 -0.28
CA VAL A 197 -15.27 11.91 0.56
C VAL A 197 -13.86 12.37 0.23
N ARG A 198 -13.65 13.68 0.11
CA ARG A 198 -12.37 14.31 -0.19
C ARG A 198 -11.83 15.07 1.01
N SER A 199 -10.53 14.98 1.17
CA SER A 199 -9.76 15.78 2.12
C SER A 199 -8.76 16.61 1.32
N SER A 200 -8.93 17.92 1.37
CA SER A 200 -8.22 18.84 0.49
C SER A 200 -7.36 19.82 1.28
N VAL A 201 -6.33 20.33 0.62
CA VAL A 201 -5.51 21.45 1.09
C VAL A 201 -5.42 22.48 -0.03
N ALA A 202 -5.74 23.72 0.27
CA ALA A 202 -5.70 24.80 -0.72
C ALA A 202 -4.31 24.92 -1.36
N LYS A 203 -4.25 24.90 -2.68
CA LYS A 203 -3.02 24.95 -3.48
C LYS A 203 -1.98 23.90 -3.12
N GLY A 204 -2.39 22.78 -2.49
CA GLY A 204 -1.52 21.70 -2.05
C GLY A 204 -2.04 20.33 -2.43
N LYS A 205 -1.27 19.32 -2.04
CA LYS A 205 -1.61 17.91 -2.19
C LYS A 205 -1.92 17.34 -0.81
N ARG A 206 -3.01 16.59 -0.72
CA ARG A 206 -3.32 15.68 0.38
C ARG A 206 -3.34 14.28 -0.16
N ILE A 207 -2.54 13.39 0.44
CA ILE A 207 -2.40 12.00 0.00
C ILE A 207 -2.66 11.10 1.21
N TRP A 208 -3.44 10.04 1.03
CA TRP A 208 -3.59 8.97 1.99
C TRP A 208 -2.75 7.79 1.58
N ASN A 209 -1.85 7.32 2.44
CA ASN A 209 -0.94 6.22 2.18
C ASN A 209 -1.30 4.96 2.96
N SER A 210 -2.06 5.11 4.06
CA SER A 210 -2.47 3.99 4.89
C SER A 210 -3.84 4.23 5.52
N ALA A 211 -4.53 3.15 5.86
CA ALA A 211 -5.78 3.18 6.59
C ALA A 211 -5.94 1.93 7.46
N SER A 212 -6.27 2.11 8.72
CA SER A 212 -6.65 1.01 9.60
C SER A 212 -8.13 0.64 9.45
N SER A 213 -8.50 -0.55 9.88
CA SER A 213 -9.90 -1.02 9.87
C SER A 213 -10.86 -0.13 10.64
N THR A 214 -10.36 0.67 11.55
CA THR A 214 -11.16 1.63 12.34
C THR A 214 -11.22 3.03 11.72
N LEU A 215 -10.79 3.20 10.48
CA LEU A 215 -10.75 4.47 9.74
C LEU A 215 -9.82 5.52 10.40
N LEU A 216 -8.71 5.07 10.97
CA LEU A 216 -7.56 5.93 11.23
C LEU A 216 -6.71 5.95 9.97
N LEU A 217 -6.59 7.11 9.32
CA LEU A 217 -5.87 7.26 8.07
C LEU A 217 -4.58 8.02 8.31
N GLY A 218 -3.51 7.51 7.72
CA GLY A 218 -2.20 8.13 7.64
C GLY A 218 -1.86 8.54 6.22
N GLY A 219 -1.03 9.56 6.10
CA GLY A 219 -0.58 10.04 4.81
C GLY A 219 0.19 11.34 4.95
N GLU A 220 0.15 12.18 3.92
CA GLU A 220 0.90 13.43 3.91
C GLU A 220 0.11 14.61 3.35
N VAL A 221 0.60 15.79 3.69
CA VAL A 221 0.24 17.07 3.07
C VAL A 221 1.51 17.70 2.50
N VAL A 222 1.45 18.10 1.24
CA VAL A 222 2.52 18.87 0.58
C VAL A 222 1.93 20.20 0.14
N ALA A 223 2.35 21.28 0.79
CA ALA A 223 1.88 22.64 0.48
C ALA A 223 2.95 23.67 0.81
N GLY A 224 3.09 24.71 -0.03
CA GLY A 224 4.05 25.80 0.20
C GLY A 224 5.51 25.33 0.33
N GLY A 225 5.90 24.26 -0.38
CA GLY A 225 7.24 23.69 -0.32
C GLY A 225 7.55 22.89 0.96
N LYS A 226 6.54 22.63 1.80
CA LYS A 226 6.68 21.83 3.02
C LYS A 226 5.94 20.52 2.90
N THR A 227 6.52 19.47 3.49
CA THR A 227 5.89 18.17 3.68
C THR A 227 5.57 18.00 5.16
N GLU A 228 4.37 17.55 5.45
CA GLU A 228 3.89 17.22 6.78
C GLU A 228 3.23 15.84 6.75
N SER A 229 3.60 14.96 7.67
CA SER A 229 2.80 13.77 7.94
C SER A 229 1.43 14.20 8.44
N ALA A 230 0.39 13.54 7.99
CA ALA A 230 -0.95 13.93 8.34
C ALA A 230 -1.81 12.73 8.70
N VAL A 231 -2.50 12.83 9.81
CA VAL A 231 -3.31 11.78 10.41
C VAL A 231 -4.73 12.30 10.61
N THR A 232 -5.71 11.49 10.20
CA THR A 232 -7.12 11.83 10.45
C THR A 232 -7.88 10.59 10.88
N LYS A 233 -8.65 10.72 11.95
CA LYS A 233 -9.66 9.74 12.34
C LYS A 233 -10.97 10.10 11.71
N PHE A 234 -11.61 9.13 11.07
CA PHE A 234 -12.96 9.27 10.53
C PHE A 234 -13.97 8.41 11.30
N SER A 235 -15.19 8.87 11.33
CA SER A 235 -16.36 8.07 11.72
C SER A 235 -16.71 7.06 10.61
N SER A 236 -17.60 6.11 10.90
CA SER A 236 -18.13 5.16 9.91
C SER A 236 -18.90 5.84 8.75
N SER A 237 -19.40 7.05 8.96
CA SER A 237 -20.04 7.90 7.94
C SER A 237 -19.05 8.78 7.17
N PHE A 238 -17.75 8.58 7.35
CA PHE A 238 -16.66 9.33 6.71
C PHE A 238 -16.62 10.83 7.09
N VAL A 239 -17.07 11.15 8.30
CA VAL A 239 -16.89 12.48 8.87
C VAL A 239 -15.59 12.48 9.68
N PRO A 240 -14.65 13.44 9.45
CA PRO A 240 -13.45 13.54 10.25
C PRO A 240 -13.79 13.93 11.69
N THR A 241 -13.26 13.20 12.66
CA THR A 241 -13.44 13.47 14.10
C THR A 241 -12.33 14.32 14.66
N TRP A 242 -11.09 14.07 14.23
CA TRP A 242 -9.92 14.88 14.52
C TRP A 242 -8.85 14.72 13.44
N THR A 243 -7.96 15.69 13.31
CA THR A 243 -6.87 15.72 12.35
C THR A 243 -5.65 16.37 12.95
N TYR A 244 -4.48 15.76 12.73
CA TYR A 244 -3.18 16.32 13.06
C TYR A 244 -2.26 16.38 11.84
N ARG A 245 -1.33 17.33 11.88
CA ARG A 245 -0.19 17.44 10.97
C ARG A 245 1.09 17.56 11.79
N PHE A 246 2.13 16.90 11.34
CA PHE A 246 3.42 16.86 12.01
C PHE A 246 4.53 17.20 11.01
N PRO A 247 5.49 18.08 11.36
CA PRO A 247 6.67 18.31 10.53
C PRO A 247 7.38 16.97 10.26
N SER A 248 7.57 16.65 8.97
CA SER A 248 8.10 15.34 8.56
C SER A 248 8.79 15.39 7.21
N THR A 249 9.44 14.29 6.85
CA THR A 249 10.02 14.07 5.51
C THR A 249 9.09 13.34 4.56
N GLY A 250 7.99 12.76 5.05
CA GLY A 250 7.09 11.92 4.24
C GLY A 250 5.80 11.56 4.97
N PRO A 251 5.08 10.56 4.49
CA PRO A 251 3.77 10.20 4.99
C PRO A 251 3.79 9.58 6.40
N ALA A 252 2.64 9.61 7.07
CA ALA A 252 2.35 8.80 8.24
C ALA A 252 1.73 7.46 7.81
N PHE A 253 2.07 6.39 8.53
CA PHE A 253 1.46 5.07 8.44
C PHE A 253 0.71 4.75 9.73
N THR A 254 -0.37 3.98 9.61
CA THR A 254 -1.28 3.71 10.74
C THR A 254 -1.51 2.22 10.93
N ALA A 255 -1.59 1.80 12.19
CA ALA A 255 -1.93 0.43 12.55
C ALA A 255 -2.93 0.37 13.71
N GLY A 256 -3.73 -0.68 13.71
CA GLY A 256 -4.76 -0.86 14.75
C GLY A 256 -5.76 0.29 14.77
N SER A 257 -6.15 0.71 15.96
CA SER A 257 -7.08 1.83 16.16
C SER A 257 -6.41 3.15 16.56
N THR A 258 -5.13 3.11 16.94
CA THR A 258 -4.48 4.17 17.70
C THR A 258 -3.06 4.51 17.27
N TYR A 259 -2.35 3.60 16.59
CA TYR A 259 -0.92 3.78 16.33
C TYR A 259 -0.65 4.47 15.00
N VAL A 260 0.33 5.38 15.04
CA VAL A 260 0.79 6.15 13.87
C VAL A 260 2.30 6.27 13.94
N ALA A 261 3.00 6.01 12.84
CA ALA A 261 4.44 6.24 12.73
C ALA A 261 4.79 7.08 11.51
N PHE A 262 5.83 7.90 11.64
CA PHE A 262 6.35 8.78 10.59
C PHE A 262 7.78 9.23 10.93
N ILE A 263 8.49 9.82 9.99
CA ILE A 263 9.80 10.46 10.24
C ILE A 263 9.55 11.91 10.69
N SER A 264 9.71 12.17 11.97
CA SER A 264 9.56 13.50 12.57
C SER A 264 10.79 14.39 12.29
N THR A 265 10.55 15.64 11.91
CA THR A 265 11.61 16.64 11.65
C THR A 265 11.47 17.89 12.51
N GLY A 266 10.52 17.91 13.44
CA GLY A 266 10.26 19.09 14.28
C GLY A 266 9.35 18.79 15.47
N PRO A 267 8.87 19.84 16.13
CA PRO A 267 8.07 19.69 17.34
C PRO A 267 6.76 18.96 17.06
N THR A 268 6.40 18.08 17.97
CA THR A 268 5.15 17.34 17.94
C THR A 268 4.18 17.93 18.97
N PRO A 269 2.97 18.36 18.56
CA PRO A 269 1.96 18.82 19.51
C PRO A 269 1.69 17.79 20.62
N GLN A 270 1.42 18.25 21.83
CA GLN A 270 1.13 17.43 23.01
C GLN A 270 2.31 16.61 23.57
N LEU A 271 3.52 16.71 22.98
CA LEU A 271 4.72 16.05 23.45
C LEU A 271 5.85 17.07 23.65
N ASN A 272 6.71 16.81 24.62
CA ASN A 272 8.01 17.48 24.72
C ASN A 272 9.01 16.81 23.75
N TRP A 273 8.71 16.90 22.43
CA TRP A 273 9.47 16.29 21.36
C TRP A 273 9.88 17.33 20.34
N ASN A 274 11.17 17.45 20.11
CA ASN A 274 11.74 18.30 19.07
C ASN A 274 13.09 17.72 18.60
N PRO A 275 13.08 16.81 17.60
CA PRO A 275 14.29 16.12 17.16
C PRO A 275 15.23 17.09 16.42
N LYS A 276 16.53 16.95 16.63
CA LYS A 276 17.57 17.72 15.93
C LYS A 276 17.87 17.18 14.54
N VAL A 277 17.54 15.93 14.28
CA VAL A 277 17.69 15.23 13.00
C VAL A 277 16.41 14.43 12.71
N PRO A 278 16.09 14.14 11.46
CA PRO A 278 14.94 13.30 11.12
C PRO A 278 14.98 11.98 11.91
N THR A 279 13.91 11.71 12.64
CA THR A 279 13.85 10.57 13.57
C THR A 279 12.50 9.87 13.43
N PRO A 280 12.45 8.53 13.29
CA PRO A 280 11.20 7.79 13.32
C PRO A 280 10.52 7.96 14.66
N LEU A 281 9.27 8.41 14.65
CA LEU A 281 8.44 8.60 15.82
C LEU A 281 7.17 7.78 15.66
N ILE A 282 6.82 7.02 16.70
CA ILE A 282 5.52 6.39 16.83
C ILE A 282 4.71 7.08 17.92
N LEU A 283 3.43 7.31 17.61
CA LEU A 283 2.46 7.90 18.51
C LEU A 283 1.31 6.92 18.76
N SER A 284 0.79 6.91 19.96
CA SER A 284 -0.50 6.29 20.29
C SER A 284 -1.51 7.35 20.66
N PHE A 285 -2.72 7.26 20.08
CA PHE A 285 -3.81 8.21 20.30
C PHE A 285 -4.94 7.54 21.06
N ASP A 286 -5.62 8.31 21.91
CA ASP A 286 -6.92 7.92 22.44
C ASP A 286 -8.04 8.15 21.42
N ALA A 287 -9.27 7.79 21.80
CA ALA A 287 -10.45 7.97 20.93
C ALA A 287 -10.76 9.44 20.62
N LYS A 288 -10.32 10.38 21.48
CA LYS A 288 -10.53 11.82 21.30
C LYS A 288 -9.40 12.49 20.50
N GLY A 289 -8.33 11.75 20.19
CA GLY A 289 -7.17 12.24 19.46
C GLY A 289 -6.10 12.85 20.36
N ALA A 290 -6.13 12.64 21.67
CA ALA A 290 -5.01 12.98 22.52
C ALA A 290 -3.87 11.97 22.33
N VAL A 291 -2.64 12.45 22.25
CA VAL A 291 -1.45 11.59 22.27
C VAL A 291 -1.29 11.07 23.70
N VAL A 292 -1.39 9.76 23.88
CA VAL A 292 -1.32 9.09 25.19
C VAL A 292 -0.01 8.36 25.42
N ALA A 293 0.73 8.08 24.35
CA ALA A 293 2.04 7.44 24.42
C ALA A 293 2.87 7.73 23.18
N ALA A 294 4.18 7.69 23.31
CA ALA A 294 5.13 7.85 22.22
C ALA A 294 6.38 7.00 22.43
N ASP A 295 7.03 6.62 21.33
CA ASP A 295 8.34 5.99 21.30
C ASP A 295 9.05 6.34 20.01
N SER A 296 10.37 6.12 19.91
CA SER A 296 11.15 6.45 18.73
C SER A 296 12.13 5.33 18.38
N ALA A 297 12.30 5.08 17.09
CA ALA A 297 13.36 4.23 16.59
C ALA A 297 14.69 5.00 16.48
N PRO A 298 15.84 4.31 16.34
CA PRO A 298 17.13 4.94 16.14
C PRO A 298 17.15 5.89 14.93
N VAL A 299 17.93 6.95 15.03
CA VAL A 299 18.17 7.89 13.94
C VAL A 299 18.85 7.22 12.73
N GLY A 300 18.81 7.89 11.56
CA GLY A 300 19.43 7.37 10.34
C GLY A 300 18.46 6.67 9.40
N GLN A 301 17.22 6.45 9.83
CA GLN A 301 16.14 5.98 8.96
C GLN A 301 15.65 7.15 8.09
N LYS A 302 15.32 6.86 6.82
CA LYS A 302 14.84 7.86 5.87
C LYS A 302 13.33 7.84 5.68
N GLU A 303 12.73 6.65 5.80
CA GLU A 303 11.30 6.42 5.57
C GLU A 303 10.74 5.46 6.59
N VAL A 304 9.48 5.64 6.94
CA VAL A 304 8.63 4.60 7.50
C VAL A 304 7.93 3.94 6.33
N LEU A 305 8.03 2.62 6.23
CA LEU A 305 7.43 1.83 5.16
C LEU A 305 6.10 1.22 5.60
N GLU A 306 6.00 0.81 6.87
CA GLU A 306 4.80 0.18 7.40
C GLU A 306 4.80 0.20 8.93
N VAL A 307 3.60 0.10 9.50
CA VAL A 307 3.37 -0.10 10.94
C VAL A 307 2.41 -1.26 11.13
N LEU A 308 2.76 -2.17 12.02
CA LEU A 308 2.00 -3.38 12.30
C LEU A 308 1.76 -3.52 13.81
N VAL A 309 0.67 -4.17 14.18
CA VAL A 309 0.42 -4.57 15.57
C VAL A 309 0.48 -6.09 15.67
N SER A 310 1.40 -6.57 16.48
CA SER A 310 1.52 -7.98 16.83
C SER A 310 1.01 -8.20 18.25
N LYS A 311 0.31 -9.31 18.47
CA LYS A 311 -0.14 -9.70 19.82
C LYS A 311 1.04 -9.99 20.76
N ASP A 312 2.11 -10.56 20.22
CA ASP A 312 3.23 -11.06 21.00
C ASP A 312 4.38 -10.05 21.09
N LEU A 313 4.58 -9.24 20.05
CA LEU A 313 5.70 -8.32 19.91
C LEU A 313 5.35 -6.84 20.15
N GLY A 314 4.05 -6.52 20.29
CA GLY A 314 3.60 -5.13 20.38
C GLY A 314 3.53 -4.44 19.03
N VAL A 315 4.04 -3.23 18.91
CA VAL A 315 4.00 -2.45 17.67
C VAL A 315 5.32 -2.61 16.92
N LEU A 316 5.22 -3.02 15.68
CA LEU A 316 6.37 -3.14 14.77
C LEU A 316 6.35 -1.99 13.78
N VAL A 317 7.48 -1.30 13.65
CA VAL A 317 7.68 -0.25 12.66
C VAL A 317 8.75 -0.69 11.68
N VAL A 318 8.38 -0.76 10.42
CA VAL A 318 9.30 -1.08 9.33
C VAL A 318 9.81 0.22 8.73
N THR A 319 11.11 0.37 8.66
CA THR A 319 11.76 1.59 8.15
C THR A 319 12.81 1.24 7.11
N SER A 320 13.17 2.21 6.28
CA SER A 320 14.32 2.11 5.39
C SER A 320 15.38 3.16 5.71
N SER A 321 16.64 2.77 5.54
CA SER A 321 17.79 3.66 5.44
C SER A 321 18.27 3.72 3.98
N ALA A 322 19.47 4.25 3.73
CA ALA A 322 20.07 4.22 2.39
C ALA A 322 20.40 2.79 1.92
N GLU A 323 20.65 1.87 2.84
CA GLU A 323 21.26 0.56 2.54
C GLU A 323 20.45 -0.61 3.12
N THR A 324 19.57 -0.36 4.09
CA THR A 324 18.90 -1.44 4.82
C THR A 324 17.42 -1.15 5.04
N VAL A 325 16.64 -2.22 5.12
CA VAL A 325 15.30 -2.23 5.71
C VAL A 325 15.43 -2.79 7.12
N SER A 326 14.85 -2.09 8.09
CA SER A 326 14.92 -2.44 9.52
C SER A 326 13.52 -2.57 10.10
N ILE A 327 13.35 -3.50 11.02
CA ILE A 327 12.11 -3.70 11.78
C ILE A 327 12.43 -3.42 13.25
N PHE A 328 11.70 -2.47 13.83
CA PHE A 328 11.83 -2.13 15.24
C PHE A 328 10.57 -2.51 15.99
N THR A 329 10.73 -3.16 17.14
CA THR A 329 9.66 -3.31 18.11
C THR A 329 9.66 -2.07 19.00
N LEU A 330 8.59 -1.29 18.96
CA LEU A 330 8.43 -0.08 19.75
C LEU A 330 7.30 -0.29 20.75
N ILE A 331 7.51 0.24 21.96
CA ILE A 331 6.53 0.16 23.06
C ILE A 331 6.22 1.59 23.47
N PRO A 332 5.26 2.26 22.84
CA PRO A 332 4.87 3.62 23.21
C PRO A 332 4.45 3.69 24.69
N ARG A 333 5.04 4.63 25.42
CA ARG A 333 4.83 4.85 26.87
C ARG A 333 4.42 6.27 27.16
#